data_6c34c8fb6e50cfa7edc19a8da6d8108f
#
_entry.id   6c34c8fb6e50cfa7edc19a8da6d8108f
#
_cell.length_a   1.000
_cell.length_b   1.000
_cell.length_c   1.000
_cell.angle_alpha   90.00
_cell.angle_beta   90.00
_cell.angle_gamma   90.00
#
_symmetry.space_group_name_H-M   'P 1'
#
loop_
_entity.id
_entity.type
_entity.pdbx_description
1 polymer ?
#
loop_
_entity_poly.entity_id
_entity_poly.type
_entity_poly.pdbx_seq_one_letter_code
_entity_poly.pdbx_strand_id
1 'polypeptide(L)'
;MKSLYTLLTAVVLLTTSISVSSQQKQTKTEPAHKMIEFHMALLKRGPKWTAEQNAETKRLLDQHVEYVTSLIDSGKVVIAGPLTDNGEIGGVFVFRAKSAEEAKAWAEADPTVAAGLHIAEMHPWWSEDIFGKPAKPLKLTQTFLAFLTRGEKWTPEKTPATEEIQKGHMANINKLAEMKKLVAAGPFGDNGRLRGIFVFRVGSLEEAKALTATDPAVQAGRLAMDIHPWMVPDGVLP
;
A
#
# COMPACT_ATOMS: atom_id res chain seq x y z
N MET A 1 -76.11 24.96 -63.47
CA MET A 1 -76.13 23.54 -63.80
C MET A 1 -74.72 23.11 -64.08
N LYS A 2 -74.31 22.02 -63.50
CA LYS A 2 -73.02 21.34 -63.49
C LYS A 2 -72.12 21.72 -62.28
N SER A 3 -72.26 20.90 -61.27
CA SER A 3 -71.41 20.77 -60.10
C SER A 3 -70.07 20.19 -60.44
N LEU A 4 -68.99 20.75 -59.90
CA LEU A 4 -67.65 20.24 -60.05
C LEU A 4 -67.15 19.86 -58.67
N TYR A 5 -67.03 18.57 -58.40
CA TYR A 5 -66.47 18.02 -57.22
C TYR A 5 -64.96 18.03 -57.35
N THR A 6 -64.31 18.74 -56.42
CA THR A 6 -62.85 18.73 -56.28
C THR A 6 -62.46 17.75 -55.18
N LEU A 7 -61.78 16.69 -55.61
CA LEU A 7 -61.23 15.66 -54.73
C LEU A 7 -59.97 16.21 -54.06
N LEU A 8 -59.98 16.30 -52.72
CA LEU A 8 -58.78 16.66 -51.89
C LEU A 8 -58.10 15.35 -51.45
N THR A 9 -56.96 15.03 -52.07
CA THR A 9 -56.10 13.94 -51.63
C THR A 9 -55.21 14.38 -50.49
N ALA A 10 -55.47 13.90 -49.28
CA ALA A 10 -54.61 14.11 -48.12
C ALA A 10 -53.39 13.15 -48.19
N VAL A 11 -52.21 13.73 -48.35
CA VAL A 11 -50.94 13.00 -48.22
C VAL A 11 -50.57 12.93 -46.76
N VAL A 12 -50.67 11.78 -46.13
CA VAL A 12 -50.20 11.49 -44.78
C VAL A 12 -48.70 11.21 -44.83
N LEU A 13 -47.88 12.17 -44.42
CA LEU A 13 -46.44 11.98 -44.18
C LEU A 13 -46.25 11.27 -42.85
N LEU A 14 -45.93 9.96 -42.88
CA LEU A 14 -45.44 9.23 -41.75
C LEU A 14 -43.99 9.65 -41.45
N THR A 15 -43.76 10.50 -40.44
CA THR A 15 -42.44 10.74 -39.90
C THR A 15 -42.08 9.62 -38.92
N THR A 16 -41.26 8.67 -39.35
CA THR A 16 -40.66 7.69 -38.42
C THR A 16 -39.56 8.36 -37.62
N SER A 17 -39.85 8.66 -36.32
CA SER A 17 -38.85 9.12 -35.36
C SER A 17 -37.95 7.95 -35.00
N ILE A 18 -36.71 7.94 -35.51
CA ILE A 18 -35.67 7.03 -35.07
C ILE A 18 -35.17 7.52 -33.72
N SER A 19 -35.64 6.88 -32.64
CA SER A 19 -35.09 7.08 -31.29
C SER A 19 -33.72 6.41 -31.24
N VAL A 20 -32.66 7.19 -31.39
CA VAL A 20 -31.29 6.75 -31.05
C VAL A 20 -31.19 6.63 -29.53
N SER A 21 -31.38 5.43 -29.02
CA SER A 21 -31.10 5.09 -27.66
C SER A 21 -29.59 5.12 -27.46
N SER A 22 -29.04 6.21 -26.93
CA SER A 22 -27.69 6.25 -26.42
C SER A 22 -27.61 5.34 -25.20
N GLN A 23 -27.18 4.10 -25.41
CA GLN A 23 -26.73 3.24 -24.32
C GLN A 23 -25.53 3.95 -23.67
N GLN A 24 -25.80 4.72 -22.61
CA GLN A 24 -24.77 5.09 -21.65
C GLN A 24 -24.18 3.78 -21.11
N LYS A 25 -22.95 3.50 -21.55
CA LYS A 25 -22.10 2.48 -20.94
C LYS A 25 -22.02 2.87 -19.44
N GLN A 26 -22.81 2.19 -18.60
CA GLN A 26 -22.61 2.24 -17.16
C GLN A 26 -21.18 1.77 -16.92
N THR A 27 -20.29 2.73 -16.66
CA THR A 27 -19.01 2.43 -16.05
C THR A 27 -19.34 1.74 -14.74
N LYS A 28 -19.05 0.43 -14.66
CA LYS A 28 -19.04 -0.31 -13.41
C LYS A 28 -18.15 0.49 -12.47
N THR A 29 -18.75 1.17 -11.50
CA THR A 29 -18.01 1.76 -10.38
C THR A 29 -17.39 0.57 -9.67
N GLU A 30 -16.07 0.42 -9.76
CA GLU A 30 -15.36 -0.56 -8.94
C GLU A 30 -15.75 -0.31 -7.47
N PRO A 31 -15.93 -1.38 -6.68
CA PRO A 31 -16.25 -1.21 -5.27
C PRO A 31 -15.14 -0.36 -4.65
N ALA A 32 -15.54 0.73 -4.00
CA ALA A 32 -14.59 1.59 -3.31
C ALA A 32 -13.79 0.74 -2.32
N HIS A 33 -12.49 0.62 -2.53
CA HIS A 33 -11.57 -0.12 -1.68
C HIS A 33 -11.68 0.42 -0.25
N LYS A 34 -12.13 -0.43 0.70
CA LYS A 34 -12.30 -0.01 2.08
C LYS A 34 -10.94 0.03 2.76
N MET A 35 -10.39 1.22 2.87
CA MET A 35 -9.16 1.47 3.63
C MET A 35 -9.47 1.46 5.12
N ILE A 36 -8.62 0.78 5.90
CA ILE A 36 -8.63 0.81 7.37
C ILE A 36 -7.26 1.29 7.86
N GLU A 37 -7.24 1.83 9.06
CA GLU A 37 -6.00 2.26 9.70
C GLU A 37 -5.31 1.08 10.38
N PHE A 38 -4.04 0.91 10.05
CA PHE A 38 -3.08 0.08 10.76
C PHE A 38 -2.02 0.99 11.39
N HIS A 39 -1.23 0.43 12.31
CA HIS A 39 -0.10 1.14 12.90
C HIS A 39 1.18 0.40 12.52
N MET A 40 2.06 1.09 11.79
CA MET A 40 3.34 0.53 11.36
C MET A 40 4.44 0.97 12.30
N ALA A 41 5.26 0.03 12.76
CA ALA A 41 6.50 0.32 13.46
C ALA A 41 7.70 0.00 12.59
N LEU A 42 8.60 0.96 12.41
CA LEU A 42 9.91 0.79 11.82
C LEU A 42 10.91 0.56 12.96
N LEU A 43 11.52 -0.61 13.01
CA LEU A 43 12.55 -0.93 13.98
C LEU A 43 13.89 -0.36 13.54
N LYS A 44 14.21 0.84 13.98
CA LYS A 44 15.49 1.48 13.70
C LYS A 44 16.56 1.04 14.71
N ARG A 45 17.82 1.19 14.33
CA ARG A 45 18.95 0.97 15.27
C ARG A 45 18.83 1.89 16.46
N GLY A 46 18.83 1.30 17.64
CA GLY A 46 18.75 2.01 18.92
C GLY A 46 20.13 2.42 19.46
N PRO A 47 20.19 3.13 20.59
CA PRO A 47 21.45 3.63 21.16
C PRO A 47 22.39 2.52 21.66
N LYS A 48 21.87 1.32 21.90
CA LYS A 48 22.64 0.13 22.26
C LYS A 48 22.80 -0.87 21.13
N TRP A 49 22.47 -0.47 19.93
CA TRP A 49 22.60 -1.35 18.77
C TRP A 49 24.07 -1.76 18.56
N THR A 50 24.28 -3.02 18.26
CA THR A 50 25.61 -3.55 17.92
C THR A 50 25.46 -4.62 16.84
N ALA A 51 26.45 -4.68 15.94
CA ALA A 51 26.56 -5.79 14.98
C ALA A 51 27.16 -7.03 15.60
N GLU A 52 27.73 -6.94 16.81
CA GLU A 52 28.34 -8.05 17.51
C GLU A 52 27.27 -9.01 18.04
N GLN A 53 27.42 -10.28 17.68
CA GLN A 53 26.57 -11.35 18.19
C GLN A 53 27.22 -12.03 19.39
N ASN A 54 26.92 -11.54 20.56
CA ASN A 54 27.26 -12.17 21.83
C ASN A 54 26.06 -12.93 22.44
N ALA A 55 26.26 -13.60 23.57
CA ALA A 55 25.22 -14.39 24.21
C ALA A 55 23.99 -13.57 24.61
N GLU A 56 24.18 -12.29 24.99
CA GLU A 56 23.09 -11.40 25.37
C GLU A 56 22.27 -10.95 24.16
N THR A 57 22.94 -10.47 23.10
CA THR A 57 22.25 -10.06 21.85
C THR A 57 21.50 -11.23 21.23
N LYS A 58 22.11 -12.43 21.25
CA LYS A 58 21.44 -13.63 20.77
C LYS A 58 20.17 -13.94 21.60
N ARG A 59 20.25 -13.91 22.93
CA ARG A 59 19.11 -14.14 23.81
C ARG A 59 17.98 -13.13 23.53
N LEU A 60 18.32 -11.86 23.36
CA LEU A 60 17.34 -10.81 23.08
C LEU A 60 16.66 -11.02 21.70
N LEU A 61 17.41 -11.45 20.70
CA LEU A 61 16.86 -11.78 19.37
C LEU A 61 15.97 -13.02 19.43
N ASP A 62 16.35 -14.06 20.17
CA ASP A 62 15.50 -15.24 20.36
C ASP A 62 14.17 -14.86 21.02
N GLN A 63 14.20 -14.04 22.08
CA GLN A 63 13.01 -13.52 22.76
C GLN A 63 12.16 -12.61 21.86
N HIS A 64 12.80 -11.78 21.03
CA HIS A 64 12.12 -10.98 20.01
C HIS A 64 11.33 -11.87 19.06
N VAL A 65 11.94 -12.93 18.50
CA VAL A 65 11.28 -13.86 17.59
C VAL A 65 10.07 -14.53 18.26
N GLU A 66 10.21 -14.97 19.50
CA GLU A 66 9.11 -15.55 20.30
C GLU A 66 7.98 -14.54 20.50
N TYR A 67 8.33 -13.30 20.87
CA TYR A 67 7.37 -12.23 21.08
C TYR A 67 6.60 -11.90 19.81
N VAL A 68 7.32 -11.68 18.69
CA VAL A 68 6.70 -11.38 17.37
C VAL A 68 5.77 -12.52 16.93
N THR A 69 6.21 -13.77 17.11
CA THR A 69 5.40 -14.95 16.78
C THR A 69 4.09 -14.95 17.60
N SER A 70 4.15 -14.61 18.89
CA SER A 70 2.96 -14.52 19.74
C SER A 70 1.98 -13.43 19.31
N LEU A 71 2.50 -12.28 18.83
CA LEU A 71 1.69 -11.18 18.30
C LEU A 71 1.02 -11.56 16.97
N ILE A 72 1.72 -12.28 16.10
CA ILE A 72 1.18 -12.81 14.85
C ILE A 72 0.09 -13.84 15.14
N ASP A 73 0.35 -14.81 16.01
CA ASP A 73 -0.60 -15.87 16.37
C ASP A 73 -1.87 -15.31 17.03
N SER A 74 -1.77 -14.24 17.80
CA SER A 74 -2.92 -13.54 18.40
C SER A 74 -3.64 -12.57 17.43
N GLY A 75 -3.12 -12.36 16.21
CA GLY A 75 -3.68 -11.42 15.21
C GLY A 75 -3.44 -9.94 15.53
N LYS A 76 -2.62 -9.62 16.52
CA LYS A 76 -2.21 -8.24 16.86
C LYS A 76 -1.27 -7.66 15.81
N VAL A 77 -0.40 -8.49 15.25
CA VAL A 77 0.45 -8.18 14.12
C VAL A 77 -0.08 -8.90 12.89
N VAL A 78 -0.35 -8.17 11.81
CA VAL A 78 -0.84 -8.73 10.55
C VAL A 78 0.30 -9.10 9.61
N ILE A 79 1.42 -8.40 9.68
CA ILE A 79 2.64 -8.71 8.94
C ILE A 79 3.84 -8.13 9.70
N ALA A 80 4.91 -8.90 9.80
CA ALA A 80 6.17 -8.46 10.38
C ALA A 80 7.33 -9.22 9.75
N GLY A 81 8.50 -8.59 9.75
CA GLY A 81 9.72 -9.27 9.36
C GLY A 81 10.92 -8.35 9.17
N PRO A 82 12.13 -8.93 9.02
CA PRO A 82 13.35 -8.17 8.87
C PRO A 82 13.52 -7.59 7.45
N LEU A 83 14.13 -6.42 7.37
CA LEU A 83 14.79 -5.93 6.17
C LEU A 83 16.20 -6.53 6.12
N THR A 84 16.62 -7.03 4.95
CA THR A 84 17.84 -7.85 4.85
C THR A 84 19.02 -7.17 4.17
N ASP A 85 18.93 -5.87 3.95
CA ASP A 85 19.97 -5.05 3.33
C ASP A 85 20.95 -4.41 4.33
N ASN A 86 20.84 -4.75 5.62
CA ASN A 86 21.66 -4.21 6.70
C ASN A 86 21.61 -2.67 6.84
N GLY A 87 20.49 -2.05 6.41
CA GLY A 87 20.25 -0.62 6.54
C GLY A 87 20.03 -0.15 7.99
N GLU A 88 19.58 1.09 8.14
CA GLU A 88 19.22 1.68 9.44
C GLU A 88 17.98 1.02 10.06
N ILE A 89 17.04 0.59 9.21
CA ILE A 89 15.80 -0.09 9.62
C ILE A 89 16.04 -1.59 9.59
N GLY A 90 16.02 -2.24 10.74
CA GLY A 90 16.24 -3.68 10.88
C GLY A 90 14.99 -4.52 10.54
N GLY A 91 13.80 -3.95 10.70
CA GLY A 91 12.55 -4.67 10.43
C GLY A 91 11.33 -3.77 10.52
N VAL A 92 10.18 -4.35 10.16
CA VAL A 92 8.90 -3.64 10.14
C VAL A 92 7.82 -4.50 10.77
N PHE A 93 6.96 -3.88 11.58
CA PHE A 93 5.71 -4.46 12.10
C PHE A 93 4.53 -3.67 11.56
N VAL A 94 3.43 -4.37 11.28
CA VAL A 94 2.13 -3.76 11.01
C VAL A 94 1.13 -4.31 12.02
N PHE A 95 0.67 -3.44 12.91
CA PHE A 95 -0.25 -3.76 13.99
C PHE A 95 -1.70 -3.51 13.59
N ARG A 96 -2.56 -4.44 13.94
CA ARG A 96 -4.01 -4.27 13.98
C ARG A 96 -4.41 -3.88 15.40
N ALA A 97 -4.16 -2.64 15.78
CA ALA A 97 -4.48 -2.11 17.09
C ALA A 97 -5.71 -1.19 17.04
N LYS A 98 -6.34 -0.98 18.19
CA LYS A 98 -7.49 -0.07 18.32
C LYS A 98 -7.08 1.39 18.41
N SER A 99 -5.83 1.66 18.76
CA SER A 99 -5.26 3.00 18.85
C SER A 99 -3.74 2.98 18.66
N ALA A 100 -3.17 4.16 18.39
CA ALA A 100 -1.73 4.36 18.30
C ALA A 100 -1.00 4.02 19.61
N GLU A 101 -1.62 4.33 20.76
CA GLU A 101 -1.07 4.04 22.07
C GLU A 101 -0.99 2.53 22.33
N GLU A 102 -2.02 1.79 21.93
CA GLU A 102 -2.02 0.32 22.05
C GLU A 102 -0.94 -0.30 21.17
N ALA A 103 -0.82 0.14 19.91
CA ALA A 103 0.23 -0.33 19.00
C ALA A 103 1.64 0.00 19.52
N LYS A 104 1.81 1.22 20.02
CA LYS A 104 3.08 1.67 20.61
C LYS A 104 3.44 0.82 21.82
N ALA A 105 2.50 0.55 22.73
CA ALA A 105 2.74 -0.31 23.89
C ALA A 105 3.21 -1.71 23.47
N TRP A 106 2.62 -2.30 22.42
CA TRP A 106 3.10 -3.58 21.90
C TRP A 106 4.48 -3.48 21.27
N ALA A 107 4.78 -2.41 20.53
CA ALA A 107 6.12 -2.22 19.96
C ALA A 107 7.20 -2.02 21.04
N GLU A 108 6.90 -1.24 22.09
CA GLU A 108 7.82 -0.98 23.20
C GLU A 108 8.04 -2.19 24.12
N ALA A 109 7.09 -3.14 24.15
CA ALA A 109 7.23 -4.40 24.89
C ALA A 109 8.12 -5.43 24.19
N ASP A 110 8.55 -5.17 22.94
CA ASP A 110 9.52 -6.01 22.24
C ASP A 110 10.85 -6.06 23.00
N PRO A 111 11.42 -7.24 23.30
CA PRO A 111 12.65 -7.36 24.08
C PRO A 111 13.83 -6.55 23.50
N THR A 112 13.95 -6.43 22.19
CA THR A 112 15.03 -5.65 21.57
C THR A 112 14.81 -4.14 21.67
N VAL A 113 13.55 -3.70 21.68
CA VAL A 113 13.19 -2.29 21.89
C VAL A 113 13.37 -1.94 23.38
N ALA A 114 12.83 -2.75 24.28
CA ALA A 114 12.95 -2.57 25.73
C ALA A 114 14.43 -2.53 26.19
N ALA A 115 15.28 -3.33 25.57
CA ALA A 115 16.73 -3.34 25.84
C ALA A 115 17.48 -2.15 25.21
N GLY A 116 16.86 -1.41 24.28
CA GLY A 116 17.48 -0.28 23.56
C GLY A 116 18.35 -0.68 22.36
N LEU A 117 18.28 -1.94 21.89
CA LEU A 117 18.90 -2.36 20.64
C LEU A 117 18.18 -1.75 19.44
N HIS A 118 16.85 -1.61 19.53
CA HIS A 118 16.03 -0.96 18.51
C HIS A 118 15.21 0.19 19.13
N ILE A 119 14.79 1.09 18.25
CA ILE A 119 13.76 2.10 18.52
C ILE A 119 12.62 1.81 17.57
N ALA A 120 11.39 1.76 18.08
CA ALA A 120 10.19 1.62 17.26
C ALA A 120 9.68 3.01 16.85
N GLU A 121 9.86 3.40 15.59
CA GLU A 121 9.27 4.61 15.02
C GLU A 121 7.89 4.26 14.49
N MET A 122 6.85 4.90 15.06
CA MET A 122 5.46 4.59 14.78
C MET A 122 4.86 5.49 13.71
N HIS A 123 4.12 4.90 12.76
CA HIS A 123 3.39 5.61 11.72
C HIS A 123 1.97 5.07 11.57
N PRO A 124 0.92 5.92 11.54
CA PRO A 124 -0.41 5.49 11.11
C PRO A 124 -0.37 5.17 9.62
N TRP A 125 -0.79 3.97 9.25
CA TRP A 125 -0.77 3.50 7.86
C TRP A 125 -2.16 3.04 7.42
N TRP A 126 -2.63 3.55 6.30
CA TRP A 126 -3.91 3.21 5.73
C TRP A 126 -3.74 2.20 4.60
N SER A 127 -4.45 1.09 4.66
CA SER A 127 -4.45 0.04 3.64
C SER A 127 -5.78 -0.69 3.60
N GLU A 128 -6.01 -1.43 2.54
CA GLU A 128 -7.06 -2.44 2.54
C GLU A 128 -6.72 -3.56 3.53
N ASP A 129 -7.74 -4.20 4.10
CA ASP A 129 -7.55 -5.35 4.97
C ASP A 129 -7.40 -6.63 4.13
N ILE A 130 -6.22 -6.79 3.56
CA ILE A 130 -5.87 -7.88 2.64
C ILE A 130 -5.09 -9.01 3.31
N PHE A 131 -4.78 -8.88 4.60
CA PHE A 131 -3.84 -9.76 5.29
C PHE A 131 -4.47 -11.10 5.66
N GLY A 132 -3.87 -12.17 5.17
CA GLY A 132 -4.18 -13.55 5.52
C GLY A 132 -3.51 -14.01 6.81
N LYS A 133 -3.66 -15.30 7.10
CA LYS A 133 -2.93 -15.95 8.19
C LYS A 133 -1.65 -16.58 7.66
N PRO A 134 -0.55 -16.55 8.43
CA PRO A 134 0.69 -17.19 8.02
C PRO A 134 0.53 -18.69 7.88
N ALA A 135 1.26 -19.27 6.93
CA ALA A 135 1.37 -20.72 6.78
C ALA A 135 2.03 -21.34 8.02
N LYS A 136 1.63 -22.57 8.36
CA LYS A 136 2.25 -23.36 9.43
C LYS A 136 2.92 -24.60 8.84
N PRO A 137 4.18 -24.93 9.17
CA PRO A 137 5.08 -24.17 10.03
C PRO A 137 5.42 -22.81 9.42
N LEU A 138 5.76 -21.83 10.28
CA LEU A 138 6.11 -20.47 9.83
C LEU A 138 7.32 -20.53 8.89
N LYS A 139 7.13 -20.01 7.69
CA LYS A 139 8.17 -19.81 6.69
C LYS A 139 8.19 -18.36 6.27
N LEU A 140 9.35 -17.85 5.94
CA LEU A 140 9.49 -16.50 5.42
C LEU A 140 9.67 -16.55 3.90
N THR A 141 9.04 -15.61 3.21
CA THR A 141 9.20 -15.38 1.77
C THR A 141 9.72 -13.97 1.54
N GLN A 142 10.53 -13.81 0.50
CA GLN A 142 11.06 -12.49 0.15
C GLN A 142 10.06 -11.67 -0.64
N THR A 143 9.91 -10.42 -0.24
CA THR A 143 9.22 -9.34 -0.93
C THR A 143 10.13 -8.13 -0.99
N PHE A 144 9.67 -7.03 -1.61
CA PHE A 144 10.40 -5.75 -1.60
C PHE A 144 9.46 -4.68 -1.06
N LEU A 145 9.88 -4.05 0.03
CA LEU A 145 9.19 -2.91 0.64
C LEU A 145 9.80 -1.62 0.11
N ALA A 146 8.99 -0.79 -0.52
CA ALA A 146 9.39 0.55 -0.93
C ALA A 146 8.73 1.58 -0.02
N PHE A 147 9.55 2.40 0.65
CA PHE A 147 9.08 3.61 1.32
C PHE A 147 8.95 4.74 0.31
N LEU A 148 7.75 5.29 0.18
CA LEU A 148 7.50 6.48 -0.61
C LEU A 148 7.85 7.69 0.24
N THR A 149 8.79 8.51 -0.23
CA THR A 149 9.20 9.73 0.45
C THR A 149 8.87 10.96 -0.38
N ARG A 150 8.87 12.14 0.24
CA ARG A 150 8.79 13.40 -0.52
C ARG A 150 10.01 13.51 -1.43
N GLY A 151 9.76 13.65 -2.73
CA GLY A 151 10.80 13.91 -3.71
C GLY A 151 11.25 15.38 -3.73
N GLU A 152 12.27 15.69 -4.51
CA GLU A 152 12.87 17.03 -4.58
C GLU A 152 11.89 18.13 -5.06
N LYS A 153 10.91 17.73 -5.90
CA LYS A 153 9.87 18.63 -6.42
C LYS A 153 8.53 18.48 -5.70
N TRP A 154 8.55 17.90 -4.50
CA TRP A 154 7.31 17.79 -3.72
C TRP A 154 6.86 19.17 -3.22
N THR A 155 5.57 19.43 -3.38
CA THR A 155 4.91 20.63 -2.85
C THR A 155 3.54 20.25 -2.24
N PRO A 156 3.06 20.95 -1.20
CA PRO A 156 1.76 20.66 -0.59
C PRO A 156 0.57 21.17 -1.42
N GLU A 157 0.82 22.09 -2.38
CA GLU A 157 -0.23 22.77 -3.14
C GLU A 157 -0.95 21.78 -4.07
N LYS A 158 -2.27 21.90 -4.07
CA LYS A 158 -3.15 21.25 -5.02
C LYS A 158 -3.36 22.17 -6.23
N THR A 159 -2.77 21.78 -7.34
CA THR A 159 -2.93 22.44 -8.65
C THR A 159 -3.45 21.43 -9.67
N PRO A 160 -4.03 21.87 -10.79
CA PRO A 160 -4.44 20.91 -11.85
C PRO A 160 -3.32 19.97 -12.28
N ALA A 161 -2.06 20.45 -12.32
CA ALA A 161 -0.90 19.63 -12.67
C ALA A 161 -0.61 18.57 -11.59
N THR A 162 -0.66 18.92 -10.30
CA THR A 162 -0.42 17.95 -9.22
C THR A 162 -1.56 16.96 -9.08
N GLU A 163 -2.79 17.34 -9.40
CA GLU A 163 -3.95 16.45 -9.43
C GLU A 163 -3.86 15.43 -10.58
N GLU A 164 -3.39 15.85 -11.76
CA GLU A 164 -3.17 14.91 -12.88
C GLU A 164 -2.03 13.92 -12.58
N ILE A 165 -0.94 14.37 -11.95
CA ILE A 165 0.12 13.48 -11.47
C ILE A 165 -0.43 12.48 -10.45
N GLN A 166 -1.25 12.91 -9.49
CA GLN A 166 -1.86 12.03 -8.50
C GLN A 166 -2.79 11.00 -9.16
N LYS A 167 -3.56 11.40 -10.14
CA LYS A 167 -4.42 10.50 -10.91
C LYS A 167 -3.59 9.44 -11.66
N GLY A 168 -2.49 9.86 -12.28
CA GLY A 168 -1.56 8.94 -12.92
C GLY A 168 -0.90 7.96 -11.94
N HIS A 169 -0.52 8.44 -10.74
CA HIS A 169 -0.02 7.62 -9.64
C HIS A 169 -1.03 6.53 -9.24
N MET A 170 -2.30 6.89 -9.02
CA MET A 170 -3.34 5.92 -8.68
C MET A 170 -3.59 4.91 -9.82
N ALA A 171 -3.59 5.37 -11.07
CA ALA A 171 -3.72 4.47 -12.22
C ALA A 171 -2.54 3.48 -12.32
N ASN A 172 -1.33 3.91 -11.99
CA ASN A 172 -0.15 3.04 -11.93
C ASN A 172 -0.25 2.00 -10.81
N ILE A 173 -0.72 2.39 -9.62
CA ILE A 173 -0.99 1.46 -8.49
C ILE A 173 -1.95 0.36 -8.96
N ASN A 174 -3.09 0.71 -9.54
CA ASN A 174 -4.10 -0.24 -10.00
C ASN A 174 -3.51 -1.19 -11.06
N LYS A 175 -2.79 -0.66 -12.04
CA LYS A 175 -2.11 -1.46 -13.06
C LYS A 175 -1.14 -2.48 -12.46
N LEU A 176 -0.31 -2.07 -11.51
CA LEU A 176 0.67 -2.95 -10.86
C LEU A 176 -0.01 -4.01 -9.97
N ALA A 177 -1.15 -3.66 -9.35
CA ALA A 177 -1.97 -4.60 -8.59
C ALA A 177 -2.64 -5.65 -9.51
N GLU A 178 -3.22 -5.24 -10.64
CA GLU A 178 -3.77 -6.15 -11.67
C GLU A 178 -2.71 -7.12 -12.19
N MET A 179 -1.46 -6.65 -12.36
CA MET A 179 -0.32 -7.49 -12.73
C MET A 179 0.16 -8.41 -11.60
N LYS A 180 -0.43 -8.30 -10.40
CA LYS A 180 -0.01 -9.02 -9.17
C LYS A 180 1.45 -8.77 -8.77
N LYS A 181 2.01 -7.65 -9.22
CA LYS A 181 3.37 -7.22 -8.86
C LYS A 181 3.38 -6.33 -7.62
N LEU A 182 2.35 -5.53 -7.42
CA LEU A 182 2.10 -4.75 -6.20
C LEU A 182 1.03 -5.49 -5.38
N VAL A 183 1.39 -5.96 -4.20
CA VAL A 183 0.53 -6.80 -3.35
C VAL A 183 -0.02 -6.08 -2.13
N ALA A 184 0.56 -4.95 -1.76
CA ALA A 184 0.01 -4.03 -0.77
C ALA A 184 0.51 -2.61 -1.07
N ALA A 185 -0.31 -1.62 -0.80
CA ALA A 185 0.03 -0.21 -0.93
C ALA A 185 -0.83 0.63 0.00
N GLY A 186 -0.32 1.78 0.41
CA GLY A 186 -1.11 2.72 1.18
C GLY A 186 -0.32 3.89 1.72
N PRO A 187 -1.02 5.01 2.03
CA PRO A 187 -0.39 6.21 2.55
C PRO A 187 -0.17 6.13 4.07
N PHE A 188 0.84 6.86 4.55
CA PHE A 188 0.93 7.25 5.95
C PHE A 188 0.02 8.43 6.25
N GLY A 189 -0.56 8.47 7.45
CA GLY A 189 -1.50 9.50 7.90
C GLY A 189 -0.86 10.67 8.63
N ASP A 190 0.43 10.63 8.94
CA ASP A 190 1.13 11.61 9.79
C ASP A 190 1.65 12.85 9.06
N ASN A 191 1.46 12.94 7.73
CA ASN A 191 1.97 14.01 6.89
C ASN A 191 3.49 14.26 7.00
N GLY A 192 4.26 13.25 7.46
CA GLY A 192 5.71 13.27 7.55
C GLY A 192 6.44 13.29 6.21
N ARG A 193 7.75 13.06 6.26
CA ARG A 193 8.57 12.86 5.06
C ARG A 193 8.18 11.58 4.34
N LEU A 194 7.89 10.51 5.09
CA LEU A 194 7.34 9.27 4.57
C LEU A 194 5.89 9.52 4.15
N ARG A 195 5.54 9.11 2.94
CA ARG A 195 4.21 9.34 2.35
C ARG A 195 3.36 8.08 2.30
N GLY A 196 3.99 6.92 2.30
CA GLY A 196 3.33 5.63 2.24
C GLY A 196 4.32 4.52 1.92
N ILE A 197 3.79 3.34 1.64
CA ILE A 197 4.58 2.19 1.21
C ILE A 197 3.98 1.51 -0.01
N PHE A 198 4.84 0.82 -0.76
CA PHE A 198 4.49 -0.24 -1.69
C PHE A 198 5.14 -1.55 -1.26
N VAL A 199 4.44 -2.65 -1.40
CA VAL A 199 4.99 -3.99 -1.21
C VAL A 199 4.94 -4.74 -2.54
N PHE A 200 6.09 -5.04 -3.09
CA PHE A 200 6.24 -5.73 -4.37
C PHE A 200 6.49 -7.23 -4.16
N ARG A 201 5.80 -8.04 -4.96
CA ARG A 201 6.11 -9.46 -5.14
C ARG A 201 6.74 -9.64 -6.52
N VAL A 202 8.07 -9.55 -6.55
CA VAL A 202 8.90 -9.62 -7.75
C VAL A 202 10.16 -10.43 -7.50
N GLY A 203 10.86 -10.79 -8.57
CA GLY A 203 12.02 -11.68 -8.49
C GLY A 203 13.33 -11.00 -8.05
N SER A 204 13.42 -9.67 -8.17
CA SER A 204 14.65 -8.94 -7.85
C SER A 204 14.40 -7.48 -7.44
N LEU A 205 15.39 -6.88 -6.78
CA LEU A 205 15.40 -5.47 -6.45
C LEU A 205 15.38 -4.59 -7.70
N GLU A 206 16.05 -5.03 -8.76
CA GLU A 206 16.10 -4.33 -10.05
C GLU A 206 14.71 -4.29 -10.69
N GLU A 207 13.95 -5.38 -10.61
CA GLU A 207 12.56 -5.40 -11.08
C GLU A 207 11.69 -4.45 -10.26
N ALA A 208 11.82 -4.44 -8.93
CA ALA A 208 11.10 -3.50 -8.07
C ALA A 208 11.43 -2.04 -8.44
N LYS A 209 12.70 -1.70 -8.64
CA LYS A 209 13.15 -0.38 -9.09
C LYS A 209 12.57 -0.01 -10.45
N ALA A 210 12.57 -0.93 -11.40
CA ALA A 210 12.00 -0.70 -12.73
C ALA A 210 10.50 -0.38 -12.66
N LEU A 211 9.75 -1.09 -11.81
CA LEU A 211 8.32 -0.83 -11.60
C LEU A 211 8.08 0.52 -10.92
N THR A 212 8.88 0.91 -9.93
CA THR A 212 8.75 2.24 -9.30
C THR A 212 9.02 3.37 -10.26
N ALA A 213 9.95 3.19 -11.22
CA ALA A 213 10.26 4.19 -12.23
C ALA A 213 9.10 4.44 -13.22
N THR A 214 8.10 3.57 -13.28
CA THR A 214 6.90 3.78 -14.10
C THR A 214 5.88 4.74 -13.46
N ASP A 215 6.06 5.09 -12.18
CA ASP A 215 5.12 5.92 -11.45
C ASP A 215 5.23 7.40 -11.86
N PRO A 216 4.14 8.03 -12.35
CA PRO A 216 4.16 9.43 -12.75
C PRO A 216 4.56 10.40 -11.63
N ALA A 217 4.29 10.09 -10.36
CA ALA A 217 4.71 10.93 -9.24
C ALA A 217 6.23 10.85 -8.99
N VAL A 218 6.83 9.69 -9.25
CA VAL A 218 8.29 9.51 -9.23
C VAL A 218 8.93 10.22 -10.42
N GLN A 219 8.40 10.03 -11.63
CA GLN A 219 8.90 10.69 -12.85
C GLN A 219 8.83 12.22 -12.75
N ALA A 220 7.80 12.75 -12.11
CA ALA A 220 7.66 14.17 -11.85
C ALA A 220 8.58 14.69 -10.72
N GLY A 221 9.30 13.82 -10.02
CA GLY A 221 10.12 14.17 -8.86
C GLY A 221 9.33 14.58 -7.60
N ARG A 222 8.02 14.29 -7.56
CA ARG A 222 7.18 14.56 -6.38
C ARG A 222 7.32 13.49 -5.31
N LEU A 223 7.58 12.24 -5.72
CA LEU A 223 7.91 11.12 -4.85
C LEU A 223 9.30 10.59 -5.19
N ALA A 224 9.98 10.11 -4.17
CA ALA A 224 11.14 9.24 -4.29
C ALA A 224 10.82 7.93 -3.58
N MET A 225 11.48 6.84 -3.97
CA MET A 225 11.27 5.53 -3.37
C MET A 225 12.58 4.97 -2.85
N ASP A 226 12.55 4.51 -1.60
CA ASP A 226 13.63 3.79 -0.95
C ASP A 226 13.19 2.33 -0.78
N ILE A 227 13.91 1.39 -1.44
CA ILE A 227 13.43 0.02 -1.64
C ILE A 227 14.35 -0.97 -0.93
N HIS A 228 13.75 -1.80 -0.10
CA HIS A 228 14.42 -2.76 0.76
C HIS A 228 13.91 -4.19 0.50
N PRO A 229 14.79 -5.20 0.47
CA PRO A 229 14.37 -6.59 0.55
C PRO A 229 13.73 -6.85 1.92
N TRP A 230 12.50 -7.34 1.94
CA TRP A 230 11.71 -7.59 3.15
C TRP A 230 11.26 -9.04 3.21
N MET A 231 11.68 -9.75 4.27
CA MET A 231 11.24 -11.11 4.52
C MET A 231 9.96 -11.08 5.34
N VAL A 232 8.90 -11.72 4.83
CA VAL A 232 7.59 -11.74 5.49
C VAL A 232 7.07 -13.16 5.63
N PRO A 233 6.19 -13.46 6.61
CA PRO A 233 5.57 -14.77 6.73
C PRO A 233 4.82 -15.14 5.45
N ASP A 234 5.00 -16.37 4.99
CA ASP A 234 4.28 -16.90 3.84
C ASP A 234 2.78 -17.01 4.11
N GLY A 235 1.95 -16.64 3.13
CA GLY A 235 0.50 -16.65 3.22
C GLY A 235 -0.14 -15.41 3.85
N VAL A 236 0.63 -14.43 4.35
CA VAL A 236 0.06 -13.18 4.92
C VAL A 236 -0.33 -12.15 3.87
N LEU A 237 0.31 -12.17 2.70
CA LEU A 237 0.00 -11.30 1.57
C LEU A 237 -0.79 -12.05 0.50
N PRO A 238 -1.71 -11.40 -0.25
CA PRO A 238 -2.54 -12.04 -1.28
C PRO A 238 -1.77 -12.64 -2.43
#